data_cb9354524f2783efc2540b32b33187ba
#
_entry.id   cb9354524f2783efc2540b32b33187ba
#
_cell.length_a   1.000
_cell.length_b   1.000
_cell.length_c   1.000
_cell.angle_alpha   90.00
_cell.angle_beta   90.00
_cell.angle_gamma   90.00
#
_symmetry.space_group_name_H-M   'P 1'
#
loop_
_entity.id
_entity.type
_entity.pdbx_description
1 polymer ?
#
loop_
_entity_poly.entity_id
_entity_poly.type
_entity_poly.pdbx_seq_one_letter_code
_entity_poly.pdbx_strand_id
1 'polypeptide(L)'
;MRNVWRFGFWALAGTVLVAGTLALPPANTHPILESQTTAAQTQSVSGKIASVEKNSFTLTVSTSTVSQDSQPQPGSPKTMAFTIDKNTTVEGSLKVGSDADVTYRQDNGVNVAISVHVTP
;
A
#
# COMPACT_ATOMS: atom_id res chain seq x y z
N MET A 1 -16.47 6.12 -37.20
CA MET A 1 -15.52 5.14 -37.72
C MET A 1 -15.58 3.91 -36.85
N ARG A 2 -16.10 2.83 -37.35
CA ARG A 2 -16.33 1.60 -36.60
C ARG A 2 -15.24 0.61 -36.98
N ASN A 3 -14.31 0.34 -36.09
CA ASN A 3 -13.34 -0.73 -36.25
C ASN A 3 -13.92 -2.01 -35.66
N VAL A 4 -14.42 -2.83 -36.57
CA VAL A 4 -14.87 -4.19 -36.26
C VAL A 4 -13.64 -5.09 -36.28
N TRP A 5 -13.14 -5.45 -35.12
CA TRP A 5 -12.12 -6.48 -35.01
C TRP A 5 -12.80 -7.84 -34.98
N ARG A 6 -12.67 -8.54 -36.12
CA ARG A 6 -13.06 -9.94 -36.23
C ARG A 6 -11.94 -10.80 -35.66
N PHE A 7 -12.13 -11.34 -34.48
CA PHE A 7 -11.25 -12.39 -33.99
C PHE A 7 -11.59 -13.71 -34.65
N GLY A 8 -10.66 -14.18 -35.46
CA GLY A 8 -10.73 -15.52 -36.05
C GLY A 8 -10.40 -16.56 -34.98
N PHE A 9 -11.31 -17.46 -34.77
CA PHE A 9 -11.11 -18.67 -34.00
C PHE A 9 -10.18 -19.62 -34.73
N TRP A 10 -9.03 -19.91 -34.17
CA TRP A 10 -8.23 -21.06 -34.56
C TRP A 10 -8.39 -22.14 -33.51
N ALA A 11 -9.23 -23.12 -33.84
CA ALA A 11 -9.31 -24.36 -33.11
C ALA A 11 -8.17 -25.28 -33.57
N LEU A 12 -7.22 -25.51 -32.71
CA LEU A 12 -6.24 -26.58 -32.88
C LEU A 12 -6.53 -27.66 -31.82
N ALA A 13 -7.23 -28.69 -32.26
CA ALA A 13 -7.37 -29.93 -31.53
C ALA A 13 -6.05 -30.71 -31.67
N GLY A 14 -5.28 -30.67 -30.59
CA GLY A 14 -4.12 -31.53 -30.45
C GLY A 14 -4.35 -32.55 -29.33
N THR A 15 -4.87 -33.71 -29.72
CA THR A 15 -4.99 -34.86 -28.84
C THR A 15 -3.61 -35.50 -28.70
N VAL A 16 -2.90 -35.22 -27.63
CA VAL A 16 -1.71 -36.02 -27.27
C VAL A 16 -2.09 -36.87 -26.06
N LEU A 17 -2.35 -38.10 -26.33
CA LEU A 17 -2.53 -39.15 -25.35
C LEU A 17 -1.16 -39.67 -24.95
N VAL A 18 -0.58 -39.09 -23.91
CA VAL A 18 0.61 -39.64 -23.25
C VAL A 18 0.15 -40.40 -22.02
N ALA A 19 0.10 -41.70 -22.17
CA ALA A 19 0.03 -42.59 -21.03
C ALA A 19 1.39 -42.59 -20.33
N GLY A 20 1.60 -41.64 -19.46
CA GLY A 20 2.74 -41.61 -18.54
C GLY A 20 2.34 -42.29 -17.25
N THR A 21 3.01 -43.35 -16.92
CA THR A 21 2.91 -44.01 -15.61
C THR A 21 3.10 -43.00 -14.49
N LEU A 22 2.05 -42.82 -13.74
CA LEU A 22 2.02 -42.03 -12.53
C LEU A 22 2.87 -42.73 -11.46
N ALA A 23 4.11 -42.33 -11.35
CA ALA A 23 4.79 -42.41 -10.07
C ALA A 23 4.24 -41.25 -9.23
N LEU A 24 3.36 -41.54 -8.33
CA LEU A 24 2.91 -40.59 -7.32
C LEU A 24 4.11 -40.22 -6.45
N PRO A 25 4.60 -39.00 -6.47
CA PRO A 25 5.52 -38.58 -5.44
C PRO A 25 4.74 -38.60 -4.11
N PRO A 26 5.34 -39.03 -3.01
CA PRO A 26 4.71 -38.95 -1.72
C PRO A 26 4.32 -37.50 -1.50
N ALA A 27 3.04 -37.25 -1.41
CA ALA A 27 2.50 -35.93 -1.21
C ALA A 27 2.78 -35.50 0.23
N ASN A 28 4.00 -35.06 0.47
CA ASN A 28 4.30 -34.14 1.55
C ASN A 28 4.20 -32.71 1.01
N THR A 29 3.19 -32.47 0.22
CA THR A 29 2.70 -31.12 0.09
C THR A 29 2.02 -30.80 1.40
N HIS A 30 2.79 -30.30 2.34
CA HIS A 30 2.21 -29.40 3.29
C HIS A 30 1.57 -28.31 2.43
N PRO A 31 0.27 -28.11 2.46
CA PRO A 31 -0.28 -26.89 1.99
C PRO A 31 0.36 -25.85 2.90
N ILE A 32 1.42 -25.22 2.39
CA ILE A 32 1.76 -23.92 2.90
C ILE A 32 0.52 -23.11 2.56
N LEU A 33 -0.38 -23.02 3.50
CA LEU A 33 -1.26 -21.88 3.60
C LEU A 33 -0.30 -20.72 3.72
N GLU A 34 0.20 -20.26 2.58
CA GLU A 34 0.49 -18.86 2.47
C GLU A 34 -0.83 -18.19 2.78
N SER A 35 -1.04 -17.97 4.05
CA SER A 35 -1.85 -16.87 4.44
C SER A 35 -1.22 -15.73 3.70
N GLN A 36 -1.75 -15.40 2.55
CA GLN A 36 -1.63 -14.07 2.03
C GLN A 36 -2.40 -13.22 3.04
N THR A 37 -1.80 -13.07 4.18
CA THR A 37 -1.98 -11.89 4.96
C THR A 37 -1.61 -10.83 3.96
N THR A 38 -2.59 -10.21 3.39
CA THR A 38 -2.42 -8.98 2.68
C THR A 38 -1.71 -8.12 3.68
N ALA A 39 -0.39 -8.14 3.62
CA ALA A 39 0.41 -7.34 4.52
C ALA A 39 -0.08 -5.93 4.25
N ALA A 40 -0.82 -5.38 5.21
CA ALA A 40 -1.32 -4.03 5.12
C ALA A 40 -0.12 -3.19 4.74
N GLN A 41 -0.13 -2.66 3.54
CA GLN A 41 1.03 -1.97 2.99
C GLN A 41 1.33 -0.81 3.91
N THR A 42 2.39 -0.97 4.66
CA THR A 42 2.90 0.07 5.54
C THR A 42 3.58 1.13 4.69
N GLN A 43 3.11 2.35 4.81
CA GLN A 43 3.67 3.50 4.10
C GLN A 43 4.21 4.49 5.11
N SER A 44 5.19 5.27 4.71
CA SER A 44 5.75 6.34 5.53
C SER A 44 5.62 7.67 4.81
N VAL A 45 5.32 8.70 5.57
CA VAL A 45 5.17 10.06 5.05
C VAL A 45 5.67 11.05 6.09
N SER A 46 6.35 12.07 5.62
CA SER A 46 6.84 13.19 6.44
C SER A 46 6.09 14.46 6.09
N GLY A 47 5.82 15.27 7.08
CA GLY A 47 5.15 16.53 6.85
C GLY A 47 4.97 17.34 8.12
N LYS A 48 4.25 18.44 7.99
CA LYS A 48 3.96 19.34 9.11
C LYS A 48 2.55 19.10 9.65
N ILE A 49 2.43 19.02 10.96
CA ILE A 49 1.14 18.83 11.62
C ILE A 49 0.28 20.09 11.44
N ALA A 50 -0.85 19.92 10.76
CA ALA A 50 -1.79 21.00 10.49
C ALA A 50 -2.87 21.13 11.58
N SER A 51 -3.35 20.00 12.10
CA SER A 51 -4.30 19.96 13.20
C SER A 51 -4.13 18.70 14.04
N VAL A 52 -4.53 18.78 15.29
CA VAL A 52 -4.51 17.67 16.25
C VAL A 52 -5.86 17.56 16.92
N GLU A 53 -6.44 16.38 16.88
CA GLU A 53 -7.68 16.04 17.57
C GLU A 53 -7.43 14.91 18.58
N LYS A 54 -8.46 14.51 19.29
CA LYS A 54 -8.35 13.51 20.34
C LYS A 54 -7.82 12.16 19.87
N ASN A 55 -8.29 11.69 18.72
CA ASN A 55 -7.97 10.37 18.16
C ASN A 55 -7.53 10.47 16.68
N SER A 56 -7.18 11.64 16.23
CA SER A 56 -6.73 11.87 14.86
C SER A 56 -5.85 13.11 14.77
N PHE A 57 -5.11 13.19 13.71
CA PHE A 57 -4.36 14.39 13.37
C PHE A 57 -4.26 14.53 11.86
N THR A 58 -4.01 15.72 11.42
CA THR A 58 -3.87 16.04 10.00
C THR A 58 -2.46 16.51 9.72
N LEU A 59 -1.86 15.95 8.70
CA LEU A 59 -0.51 16.26 8.27
C LEU A 59 -0.55 16.96 6.90
N THR A 60 0.16 18.05 6.77
CA THR A 60 0.42 18.68 5.47
C THR A 60 1.70 18.08 4.90
N VAL A 61 1.54 17.26 3.89
CA VAL A 61 2.65 16.58 3.23
C VAL A 61 3.15 17.41 2.07
N SER A 62 4.42 17.79 2.12
CA SER A 62 5.11 18.27 0.93
C SER A 62 5.53 17.04 0.14
N THR A 63 4.78 16.69 -0.89
CA THR A 63 5.14 15.59 -1.76
C THR A 63 6.38 15.92 -2.55
N SER A 64 7.52 15.70 -1.95
CA SER A 64 8.76 15.50 -2.70
C SER A 64 8.78 14.04 -3.12
N THR A 65 7.90 13.64 -4.02
CA THR A 65 8.11 12.40 -4.74
C THR A 65 9.33 12.60 -5.60
N VAL A 66 10.46 12.11 -5.13
CA VAL A 66 11.65 11.93 -5.94
C VAL A 66 11.37 10.80 -6.91
N SER A 67 10.49 11.04 -7.84
CA SER A 67 10.43 10.25 -9.06
C SER A 67 11.58 10.73 -9.92
N GLN A 68 12.51 9.86 -10.20
CA GLN A 68 13.75 10.16 -10.91
C GLN A 68 13.58 10.73 -12.33
N ASP A 69 12.36 10.90 -12.79
CA ASP A 69 12.04 11.38 -14.13
C ASP A 69 11.08 12.57 -14.17
N SER A 70 10.73 13.13 -13.04
CA SER A 70 9.83 14.27 -12.99
C SER A 70 10.58 15.48 -12.45
N GLN A 71 10.65 16.50 -13.25
CA GLN A 71 10.95 17.85 -12.83
C GLN A 71 10.23 18.14 -11.51
N PRO A 72 10.94 18.65 -10.47
CA PRO A 72 10.28 18.96 -9.22
C PRO A 72 9.26 20.07 -9.46
N GLN A 73 8.03 19.68 -9.71
CA GLN A 73 6.93 20.59 -9.58
C GLN A 73 6.75 20.84 -8.08
N PRO A 74 6.72 22.09 -7.63
CA PRO A 74 6.26 22.40 -6.30
C PRO A 74 4.82 21.94 -6.21
N GLY A 75 4.63 20.68 -5.80
CA GLY A 75 3.32 20.11 -5.60
C GLY A 75 2.60 20.91 -4.55
N SER A 76 1.36 21.24 -4.81
CA SER A 76 0.45 21.81 -3.82
C SER A 76 0.50 20.98 -2.55
N PRO A 77 0.62 21.58 -1.36
CA PRO A 77 0.68 20.82 -0.12
C PRO A 77 -0.58 19.96 0.00
N LYS A 78 -0.39 18.67 0.10
CA LYS A 78 -1.48 17.70 0.26
C LYS A 78 -1.72 17.49 1.75
N THR A 79 -2.96 17.63 2.16
CA THR A 79 -3.37 17.36 3.53
C THR A 79 -3.84 15.91 3.66
N MET A 80 -3.28 15.18 4.60
CA MET A 80 -3.66 13.80 4.89
C MET A 80 -4.11 13.69 6.34
N ALA A 81 -5.25 13.05 6.55
CA ALA A 81 -5.75 12.75 7.89
C ALA A 81 -5.32 11.35 8.32
N PHE A 82 -4.92 11.21 9.57
CA PHE A 82 -4.51 9.95 10.19
C PHE A 82 -5.29 9.70 11.46
N THR A 83 -5.70 8.46 11.66
CA THR A 83 -6.36 8.02 12.89
C THR A 83 -5.33 7.45 13.85
N ILE A 84 -5.43 7.80 15.12
CA ILE A 84 -4.62 7.27 16.20
C ILE A 84 -5.40 6.13 16.86
N ASP A 85 -4.81 4.94 16.89
CA ASP A 85 -5.37 3.75 17.53
C ASP A 85 -4.58 3.41 18.80
N LYS A 86 -5.09 2.45 19.57
CA LYS A 86 -4.44 1.92 20.77
C LYS A 86 -3.04 1.37 20.51
N ASN A 87 -2.81 0.93 19.28
CA ASN A 87 -1.53 0.35 18.86
C ASN A 87 -0.59 1.39 18.23
N THR A 88 -1.00 2.64 18.16
CA THR A 88 -0.18 3.71 17.62
C THR A 88 0.87 4.13 18.62
N THR A 89 2.13 4.07 18.23
CA THR A 89 3.23 4.60 19.03
C THR A 89 3.48 6.05 18.64
N VAL A 90 3.41 6.95 19.58
CA VAL A 90 3.69 8.38 19.40
C VAL A 90 4.93 8.76 20.19
N GLU A 91 5.96 9.16 19.47
CA GLU A 91 7.19 9.70 20.05
C GLU A 91 7.23 11.21 19.89
N GLY A 92 7.32 11.90 20.98
CA GLY A 92 7.27 13.36 21.04
C GLY A 92 5.86 13.87 21.33
N SER A 93 5.65 15.15 21.16
CA SER A 93 4.37 15.81 21.42
C SER A 93 3.71 16.22 20.13
N LEU A 94 2.51 15.74 19.87
CA LEU A 94 1.70 16.16 18.74
C LEU A 94 1.30 17.63 18.95
N LYS A 95 1.91 18.50 18.19
CA LYS A 95 1.61 19.94 18.21
C LYS A 95 1.43 20.45 16.79
N VAL A 96 0.47 21.33 16.61
CA VAL A 96 0.29 22.04 15.34
C VAL A 96 1.55 22.83 15.00
N GLY A 97 2.03 22.68 13.79
CA GLY A 97 3.25 23.35 13.31
C GLY A 97 4.56 22.58 13.50
N SER A 98 4.54 21.44 14.21
CA SER A 98 5.70 20.55 14.32
C SER A 98 5.83 19.66 13.10
N ASP A 99 7.04 19.29 12.78
CA ASP A 99 7.30 18.30 11.74
C ASP A 99 7.15 16.89 12.32
N ALA A 100 6.58 15.99 11.55
CA ALA A 100 6.38 14.62 11.98
C ALA A 100 6.61 13.62 10.84
N ASP A 101 7.21 12.51 11.21
CA ASP A 101 7.33 11.33 10.36
C ASP A 101 6.28 10.31 10.80
N VAL A 102 5.41 9.94 9.89
CA VAL A 102 4.29 9.05 10.17
C VAL A 102 4.42 7.77 9.36
N THR A 103 4.48 6.66 10.04
CA THR A 103 4.32 5.35 9.45
C THR A 103 2.88 4.90 9.65
N TYR A 104 2.20 4.61 8.58
CA TYR A 104 0.77 4.29 8.58
C TYR A 104 0.43 3.12 7.69
N ARG A 105 -0.73 2.54 7.91
CA ARG A 105 -1.36 1.55 7.05
C ARG A 105 -2.70 2.08 6.55
N GLN A 106 -3.11 1.63 5.39
CA GLN A 106 -4.48 1.86 4.93
C GLN A 106 -5.36 0.70 5.36
N ASP A 107 -6.43 1.03 6.06
CA ASP A 107 -7.46 0.09 6.47
C ASP A 107 -8.83 0.64 6.07
N ASN A 108 -9.53 -0.06 5.17
CA ASN A 108 -10.84 0.35 4.66
C ASN A 108 -10.90 1.80 4.12
N GLY A 109 -9.83 2.28 3.50
CA GLY A 109 -9.74 3.64 2.98
C GLY A 109 -9.38 4.70 4.02
N VAL A 110 -9.13 4.30 5.26
CA VAL A 110 -8.68 5.17 6.35
C VAL A 110 -7.19 4.95 6.60
N ASN A 111 -6.45 6.03 6.75
CA ASN A 111 -5.05 5.96 7.14
C ASN A 111 -4.94 5.82 8.66
N VAL A 112 -4.46 4.69 9.12
CA VAL A 112 -4.24 4.40 10.54
C VAL A 112 -2.75 4.53 10.85
N ALA A 113 -2.39 5.45 11.71
CA ALA A 113 -1.01 5.64 12.12
C ALA A 113 -0.52 4.45 12.95
N ILE A 114 0.64 3.91 12.61
CA ILE A 114 1.31 2.86 13.37
C ILE A 114 2.35 3.48 14.30
N SER A 115 3.14 4.39 13.76
CA SER A 115 4.17 5.10 14.49
C SER A 115 4.22 6.56 14.04
N VAL A 116 4.32 7.45 14.98
CA VAL A 116 4.45 8.90 14.74
C VAL A 116 5.67 9.39 15.51
N HIS A 117 6.64 9.92 14.79
CA HIS A 117 7.82 10.54 15.36
C HIS A 117 7.74 12.05 15.14
N VAL A 118 7.58 12.80 16.19
CA VAL A 118 7.46 14.27 16.13
C VAL A 118 8.80 14.90 16.42
N THR A 119 9.29 15.67 15.47
CA THR A 119 10.49 16.46 15.63
C THR A 119 10.13 17.87 16.13
N PRO A 120 10.70 18.31 17.22
CA PRO A 120 10.41 19.63 17.76
C PRO A 120 10.90 20.76 16.85
#